data_a344d802e41cefc1c98d0995097cc6da
#
_entry.id   a344d802e41cefc1c98d0995097cc6da
#
_cell.length_a   1.000
_cell.length_b   1.000
_cell.length_c   1.000
_cell.angle_alpha   90.00
_cell.angle_beta   90.00
_cell.angle_gamma   90.00
#
_symmetry.space_group_name_H-M   'P 1'
#
loop_
_entity.id
_entity.type
_entity.pdbx_description
1 polymer ?
#
loop_
_entity_poly.entity_id
_entity_poly.type
_entity_poly.pdbx_seq_one_letter_code
_entity_poly.pdbx_strand_id
1 'polypeptide(L)'
;MKETIQSATEGDQLLAILAALANPHRMRVVAALAVGGRNYVSQLARDIGISRPLLHLHLQKLEEAGLVTSKLELSQDGKALNYFDVTPFAFQITPAAVAEAAKTLTAKPET
;
A
#
# COMPACT_ATOMS: atom_id res chain seq x y z
N MET A 1 -19.44 -2.89 9.89
CA MET A 1 -18.63 -2.06 9.28
C MET A 1 -18.61 -2.28 7.84
N LYS A 2 -18.26 -1.37 7.10
CA LYS A 2 -18.35 -1.46 5.78
C LYS A 2 -17.05 -1.30 5.17
N GLU A 3 -16.87 -1.82 4.03
CA GLU A 3 -15.73 -1.55 3.42
C GLU A 3 -15.62 -0.29 2.84
N THR A 4 -14.47 0.19 2.60
CA THR A 4 -14.23 1.50 2.11
C THR A 4 -14.11 1.44 0.63
N ILE A 5 -15.18 1.74 -0.05
CA ILE A 5 -15.16 1.83 -1.49
C ILE A 5 -15.26 3.27 -1.85
N GLN A 6 -14.24 3.79 -2.52
CA GLN A 6 -14.21 5.18 -2.86
C GLN A 6 -14.68 5.34 -4.27
N SER A 7 -15.89 5.85 -4.46
CA SER A 7 -16.41 6.07 -5.77
C SER A 7 -15.92 7.36 -6.39
N ALA A 8 -15.41 8.28 -5.57
CA ALA A 8 -14.91 9.57 -6.06
C ALA A 8 -13.56 9.84 -5.44
N THR A 9 -12.55 9.21 -5.95
CA THR A 9 -11.20 9.36 -5.43
C THR A 9 -10.55 10.55 -6.12
N GLU A 10 -9.91 11.40 -5.32
CA GLU A 10 -9.19 12.53 -5.85
C GLU A 10 -8.08 12.08 -6.78
N GLY A 11 -7.82 12.88 -7.81
CA GLY A 11 -6.89 12.48 -8.87
C GLY A 11 -5.49 12.19 -8.37
N ASP A 12 -4.94 13.07 -7.52
CA ASP A 12 -3.59 12.86 -7.01
C ASP A 12 -3.53 11.63 -6.13
N GLN A 13 -4.56 11.35 -5.35
CA GLN A 13 -4.61 10.17 -4.51
C GLN A 13 -4.67 8.90 -5.37
N LEU A 14 -5.53 8.90 -6.38
CA LEU A 14 -5.62 7.75 -7.27
C LEU A 14 -4.30 7.51 -7.97
N LEU A 15 -3.65 8.57 -8.44
CA LEU A 15 -2.38 8.44 -9.11
C LEU A 15 -1.32 7.83 -8.17
N ALA A 16 -1.29 8.30 -6.91
CA ALA A 16 -0.33 7.79 -5.93
C ALA A 16 -0.56 6.29 -5.66
N ILE A 17 -1.82 5.87 -5.57
CA ILE A 17 -2.15 4.48 -5.34
C ILE A 17 -1.71 3.61 -6.51
N LEU A 18 -2.03 4.04 -7.72
CA LEU A 18 -1.65 3.30 -8.91
C LEU A 18 -0.13 3.21 -9.05
N ALA A 19 0.56 4.30 -8.76
CA ALA A 19 2.02 4.32 -8.82
C ALA A 19 2.63 3.39 -7.78
N ALA A 20 2.06 3.36 -6.58
CA ALA A 20 2.57 2.49 -5.52
C ALA A 20 2.36 1.02 -5.87
N LEU A 21 1.28 0.69 -6.56
CA LEU A 21 1.01 -0.69 -6.93
C LEU A 21 1.70 -1.13 -8.22
N ALA A 22 2.25 -0.20 -8.99
CA ALA A 22 2.87 -0.51 -10.27
C ALA A 22 4.29 -1.03 -10.08
N ASN A 23 4.44 -2.09 -9.32
CA ASN A 23 5.73 -2.70 -9.03
C ASN A 23 5.47 -4.12 -8.55
N PRO A 24 6.13 -5.14 -9.11
CA PRO A 24 5.83 -6.51 -8.74
C PRO A 24 6.13 -6.83 -7.28
N HIS A 25 7.19 -6.25 -6.71
CA HIS A 25 7.49 -6.50 -5.30
C HIS A 25 6.40 -5.90 -4.41
N ARG A 26 5.94 -4.70 -4.73
CA ARG A 26 4.90 -4.07 -3.92
C ARG A 26 3.58 -4.80 -4.05
N MET A 27 3.24 -5.31 -5.22
CA MET A 27 2.05 -6.13 -5.35
C MET A 27 2.16 -7.41 -4.52
N ARG A 28 3.36 -8.00 -4.49
CA ARG A 28 3.57 -9.19 -3.67
C ARG A 28 3.47 -8.90 -2.18
N VAL A 29 3.93 -7.73 -1.75
CA VAL A 29 3.80 -7.33 -0.35
C VAL A 29 2.34 -7.21 0.04
N VAL A 30 1.55 -6.51 -0.78
CA VAL A 30 0.12 -6.35 -0.50
C VAL A 30 -0.56 -7.72 -0.48
N ALA A 31 -0.22 -8.58 -1.45
CA ALA A 31 -0.81 -9.90 -1.53
C ALA A 31 -0.48 -10.74 -0.29
N ALA A 32 0.78 -10.70 0.15
CA ALA A 32 1.21 -11.47 1.31
C ALA A 32 0.47 -11.02 2.57
N LEU A 33 0.31 -9.72 2.73
CA LEU A 33 -0.41 -9.20 3.90
C LEU A 33 -1.91 -9.46 3.81
N ALA A 34 -2.47 -9.40 2.62
CA ALA A 34 -3.91 -9.64 2.44
C ALA A 34 -4.26 -11.10 2.70
N VAL A 35 -3.42 -12.02 2.26
CA VAL A 35 -3.70 -13.44 2.39
C VAL A 35 -3.27 -13.96 3.76
N GLY A 36 -2.10 -13.57 4.22
CA GLY A 36 -1.54 -14.11 5.45
C GLY A 36 -1.79 -13.30 6.70
N GLY A 37 -2.35 -12.10 6.57
CA GLY A 37 -2.53 -11.20 7.71
C GLY A 37 -1.28 -10.41 8.01
N ARG A 38 -1.33 -9.61 9.06
CA ARG A 38 -0.21 -8.74 9.40
C ARG A 38 1.04 -9.54 9.67
N ASN A 39 2.19 -8.93 9.43
CA ASN A 39 3.45 -9.62 9.59
C ASN A 39 4.55 -8.61 9.88
N TYR A 40 5.66 -9.07 10.42
CA TYR A 40 6.77 -8.18 10.70
C TYR A 40 7.83 -8.29 9.62
N VAL A 41 8.69 -7.28 9.56
CA VAL A 41 9.57 -7.05 8.41
C VAL A 41 10.44 -8.25 8.07
N SER A 42 11.11 -8.84 9.07
CA SER A 42 12.06 -9.90 8.76
C SER A 42 11.36 -11.15 8.20
N GLN A 43 10.17 -11.48 8.73
CA GLN A 43 9.44 -12.62 8.21
C GLN A 43 8.88 -12.34 6.82
N LEU A 44 8.34 -11.14 6.63
CA LEU A 44 7.80 -10.74 5.35
C LEU A 44 8.89 -10.75 4.26
N ALA A 45 10.08 -10.28 4.60
CA ALA A 45 11.20 -10.28 3.66
C ALA A 45 11.56 -11.72 3.24
N ARG A 46 11.56 -12.64 4.21
CA ARG A 46 11.84 -14.04 3.90
C ARG A 46 10.75 -14.62 3.01
N ASP A 47 9.50 -14.32 3.33
CA ASP A 47 8.37 -14.88 2.57
C ASP A 47 8.38 -14.41 1.13
N ILE A 48 8.76 -13.16 0.90
CA ILE A 48 8.77 -12.60 -0.44
C ILE A 48 10.08 -12.88 -1.16
N GLY A 49 11.15 -13.08 -0.41
CA GLY A 49 12.45 -13.40 -0.99
C GLY A 49 13.25 -12.18 -1.40
N ILE A 50 13.14 -11.09 -0.64
CA ILE A 50 13.95 -9.89 -0.89
C ILE A 50 14.65 -9.48 0.41
N SER A 51 15.63 -8.60 0.27
CA SER A 51 16.37 -8.13 1.44
C SER A 51 15.50 -7.21 2.27
N ARG A 52 15.82 -7.12 3.56
CA ARG A 52 15.07 -6.23 4.44
C ARG A 52 15.19 -4.76 4.03
N PRO A 53 16.37 -4.25 3.66
CA PRO A 53 16.43 -2.86 3.21
C PRO A 53 15.55 -2.59 1.99
N LEU A 54 15.52 -3.51 1.04
CA LEU A 54 14.67 -3.33 -0.13
C LEU A 54 13.19 -3.38 0.27
N LEU A 55 12.83 -4.30 1.15
CA LEU A 55 11.45 -4.38 1.62
C LEU A 55 11.05 -3.07 2.32
N HIS A 56 11.94 -2.49 3.13
CA HIS A 56 11.62 -1.23 3.80
C HIS A 56 11.31 -0.13 2.80
N LEU A 57 12.03 -0.06 1.69
CA LEU A 57 11.73 0.95 0.67
C LEU A 57 10.35 0.73 0.07
N HIS A 58 10.00 -0.51 -0.19
CA HIS A 58 8.68 -0.82 -0.75
C HIS A 58 7.56 -0.56 0.26
N LEU A 59 7.78 -0.93 1.51
CA LEU A 59 6.79 -0.67 2.55
C LEU A 59 6.56 0.82 2.75
N GLN A 60 7.63 1.62 2.67
CA GLN A 60 7.50 3.05 2.79
C GLN A 60 6.64 3.63 1.68
N LYS A 61 6.84 3.18 0.44
CA LYS A 61 6.02 3.66 -0.67
C LYS A 61 4.56 3.27 -0.50
N LEU A 62 4.31 2.06 -0.04
CA LEU A 62 2.93 1.61 0.19
C LEU A 62 2.28 2.36 1.33
N GLU A 63 3.04 2.65 2.38
CA GLU A 63 2.50 3.37 3.52
C GLU A 63 2.20 4.82 3.16
N GLU A 64 3.05 5.46 2.36
CA GLU A 64 2.81 6.82 1.89
C GLU A 64 1.54 6.91 1.06
N ALA A 65 1.23 5.87 0.31
CA ALA A 65 0.00 5.83 -0.49
C ALA A 65 -1.22 5.39 0.32
N GLY A 66 -1.04 5.06 1.60
CA GLY A 66 -2.14 4.66 2.45
C GLY A 66 -2.61 3.23 2.27
N LEU A 67 -1.79 2.38 1.64
CA LEU A 67 -2.18 1.01 1.35
C LEU A 67 -1.78 0.03 2.44
N VAL A 68 -0.81 0.39 3.28
CA VAL A 68 -0.43 -0.40 4.44
C VAL A 68 -0.23 0.54 5.62
N THR A 69 -0.32 -0.03 6.82
CA THR A 69 -0.04 0.68 8.07
C THR A 69 0.97 -0.11 8.86
N SER A 70 1.66 0.56 9.77
CA SER A 70 2.65 -0.09 10.63
C SER A 70 2.33 0.14 12.09
N LYS A 71 2.76 -0.79 12.92
CA LYS A 71 2.57 -0.67 14.36
C LYS A 71 3.71 -1.39 15.06
N LEU A 72 4.37 -0.69 15.98
CA LEU A 72 5.43 -1.28 16.76
C LEU A 72 4.81 -2.00 17.95
N GLU A 73 5.19 -3.24 18.16
CA GLU A 73 4.70 -4.02 19.28
C GLU A 73 5.85 -4.79 19.92
N LEU A 74 5.69 -5.09 21.20
CA LEU A 74 6.66 -5.93 21.90
C LEU A 74 6.23 -7.38 21.78
N SER A 75 7.20 -8.24 21.45
CA SER A 75 6.94 -9.67 21.43
C SER A 75 6.97 -10.20 22.86
N GLN A 76 6.65 -11.48 23.00
CA GLN A 76 6.61 -12.07 24.33
C GLN A 76 7.96 -12.07 25.00
N ASP A 77 9.04 -12.14 24.24
CA ASP A 77 10.38 -12.12 24.82
C ASP A 77 10.94 -10.72 24.91
N GLY A 78 10.11 -9.69 24.77
CA GLY A 78 10.53 -8.31 24.99
C GLY A 78 11.13 -7.61 23.80
N LYS A 79 11.15 -8.24 22.63
CA LYS A 79 11.70 -7.59 21.44
C LYS A 79 10.68 -6.69 20.81
N ALA A 80 11.14 -5.54 20.33
CA ALA A 80 10.28 -4.62 19.59
C ALA A 80 10.24 -5.07 18.14
N LEU A 81 9.02 -5.34 17.64
CA LEU A 81 8.82 -5.75 16.26
C LEU A 81 7.88 -4.77 15.57
N ASN A 82 8.25 -4.41 14.36
CA ASN A 82 7.42 -3.50 13.59
C ASN A 82 6.53 -4.35 12.67
N TYR A 83 5.23 -4.36 12.97
CA TYR A 83 4.27 -5.12 12.20
C TYR A 83 3.65 -4.24 11.14
N PHE A 84 3.41 -4.84 9.98
CA PHE A 84 2.71 -4.16 8.89
C PHE A 84 1.43 -4.91 8.58
N ASP A 85 0.41 -4.16 8.20
CA ASP A 85 -0.88 -4.72 7.82
C ASP A 85 -1.40 -3.97 6.61
N VAL A 86 -2.17 -4.65 5.78
CA VAL A 86 -2.77 -4.00 4.63
C VAL A 86 -4.02 -3.25 5.10
N THR A 87 -4.24 -2.06 4.56
CA THR A 87 -5.46 -1.32 4.86
C THR A 87 -6.59 -1.90 4.03
N PRO A 88 -7.84 -1.83 4.51
CA PRO A 88 -8.95 -2.28 3.68
C PRO A 88 -9.24 -1.21 2.63
N PHE A 89 -8.73 -1.40 1.44
CA PHE A 89 -8.96 -0.44 0.38
C PHE A 89 -9.72 -1.09 -0.76
N ALA A 90 -10.47 -0.28 -1.48
CA ALA A 90 -11.18 -0.71 -2.66
C ALA A 90 -11.36 0.50 -3.56
N PHE A 91 -10.86 0.41 -4.78
CA PHE A 91 -10.95 1.51 -5.73
C PHE A 91 -11.52 1.01 -7.03
N GLN A 92 -12.42 1.80 -7.61
CA GLN A 92 -12.99 1.45 -8.88
C GLN A 92 -12.17 2.08 -9.99
N ILE A 93 -11.67 1.28 -10.90
CA ILE A 93 -10.86 1.75 -12.01
C ILE A 93 -11.65 1.52 -13.29
N THR A 94 -12.35 2.54 -13.72
CA THR A 94 -13.10 2.53 -14.96
C THR A 94 -12.77 3.80 -15.72
N PRO A 95 -13.05 3.86 -17.02
CA PRO A 95 -12.82 5.11 -17.75
C PRO A 95 -13.53 6.30 -17.12
N ALA A 96 -14.76 6.09 -16.62
CA ALA A 96 -15.49 7.18 -15.98
C ALA A 96 -14.82 7.60 -14.67
N ALA A 97 -14.37 6.65 -13.86
CA ALA A 97 -13.70 6.98 -12.60
C ALA A 97 -12.38 7.73 -12.86
N VAL A 98 -11.65 7.32 -13.89
CA VAL A 98 -10.42 8.01 -14.26
C VAL A 98 -10.72 9.43 -14.75
N ALA A 99 -11.77 9.59 -15.54
CA ALA A 99 -12.16 10.90 -16.03
C ALA A 99 -12.51 11.85 -14.88
N GLU A 100 -13.23 11.35 -13.88
CA GLU A 100 -13.56 12.17 -12.72
C GLU A 100 -12.31 12.53 -11.92
N ALA A 101 -11.44 11.54 -11.68
CA ALA A 101 -10.22 11.77 -10.92
C ALA A 101 -9.31 12.79 -11.62
N ALA A 102 -9.26 12.74 -12.94
CA ALA A 102 -8.41 13.64 -13.70
C ALA A 102 -8.77 15.11 -13.51
N LYS A 103 -10.01 15.41 -13.14
CA LYS A 103 -10.43 16.80 -12.94
C LYS A 103 -9.71 17.45 -11.77
N THR A 104 -9.23 16.68 -10.80
CA THR A 104 -8.58 17.22 -9.61
C THR A 104 -7.08 17.00 -9.59
N LEU A 105 -6.49 16.53 -10.69
CA LEU A 105 -5.04 16.36 -10.73
C LEU A 105 -4.36 17.72 -10.62
N THR A 106 -3.34 17.79 -9.76
CA THR A 106 -2.63 19.06 -9.58
C THR A 106 -1.42 19.18 -10.50
N ALA A 107 -0.88 18.06 -10.98
CA ALA A 107 0.25 18.12 -11.90
C ALA A 107 -0.24 18.70 -13.22
N LYS A 108 0.48 19.71 -13.72
CA LYS A 108 0.05 20.36 -14.95
C LYS A 108 0.54 19.60 -16.15
N PRO A 109 -0.23 19.63 -17.24
CA PRO A 109 0.21 18.97 -18.46
C PRO A 109 1.50 19.64 -18.94
N GLU A 110 2.37 18.81 -19.55
CA GLU A 110 3.54 19.34 -20.15
C GLU A 110 3.23 19.79 -21.53
N THR A 111 3.80 20.87 -21.97
CA THR A 111 3.52 21.40 -23.33
C THR A 111 4.57 20.99 -24.32
#